data_28806181162f9bd3a76ab6a8cb0a784e
#
_entry.id   28806181162f9bd3a76ab6a8cb0a784e
#
_cell.length_a   1.000
_cell.length_b   1.000
_cell.length_c   1.000
_cell.angle_alpha   90.00
_cell.angle_beta   90.00
_cell.angle_gamma   90.00
#
_symmetry.space_group_name_H-M   'P 1'
#
loop_
_entity.id
_entity.type
_entity.pdbx_description
1 polymer ?
#
loop_
_entity_poly.entity_id
_entity_poly.type
_entity_poly.pdbx_seq_one_letter_code
_entity_poly.pdbx_strand_id
1 'polypeptide(L)'
;MQYELRLVEFDDVLPVWQNKLWPGRQSPIKPMSSMTLDRQYDMSIYDNYEPFFWAVYHNNEIVAVNSGHQTNATEFRSRGLYADPAHRGKGLAKMLLNELLVCAEAVGCNLVWTVPRKGSEHAYLSAGFVFLGGWFNEGMEFGPNIYSVCYI
;
A
#
# COMPACT_ATOMS: atom_id res chain seq x y z
N MET A 1 -5.37 13.80 -20.56
CA MET A 1 -5.53 12.38 -20.20
C MET A 1 -6.28 12.28 -18.88
N GLN A 2 -7.36 11.54 -18.85
CA GLN A 2 -8.18 11.46 -17.66
C GLN A 2 -7.88 10.21 -16.85
N TYR A 3 -7.63 10.41 -15.56
CA TYR A 3 -7.47 9.36 -14.58
C TYR A 3 -8.55 9.51 -13.53
N GLU A 4 -9.18 8.39 -13.16
CA GLU A 4 -10.23 8.38 -12.17
C GLU A 4 -9.87 7.44 -11.02
N LEU A 5 -9.82 7.98 -9.80
CA LEU A 5 -9.59 7.19 -8.59
C LEU A 5 -10.92 6.70 -8.06
N ARG A 6 -11.00 5.40 -7.75
CA ARG A 6 -12.20 4.78 -7.20
C ARG A 6 -11.85 3.92 -6.00
N LEU A 7 -12.74 3.89 -5.02
CA LEU A 7 -12.75 2.86 -3.99
C LEU A 7 -13.29 1.58 -4.63
N VAL A 8 -12.56 0.49 -4.50
CA VAL A 8 -12.87 -0.78 -5.15
C VAL A 8 -12.82 -1.94 -4.16
N GLU A 9 -13.02 -3.16 -4.66
CA GLU A 9 -12.98 -4.37 -3.86
C GLU A 9 -11.64 -5.10 -4.01
N PHE A 10 -11.36 -6.01 -3.08
CA PHE A 10 -10.17 -6.84 -3.15
C PHE A 10 -10.06 -7.57 -4.48
N ASP A 11 -11.17 -8.11 -4.99
CA ASP A 11 -11.19 -8.86 -6.25
C ASP A 11 -10.78 -8.01 -7.46
N ASP A 12 -10.93 -6.70 -7.39
CA ASP A 12 -10.48 -5.79 -8.46
C ASP A 12 -8.97 -5.58 -8.44
N VAL A 13 -8.37 -5.59 -7.25
CA VAL A 13 -6.95 -5.34 -7.04
C VAL A 13 -6.13 -6.62 -7.17
N LEU A 14 -6.68 -7.76 -6.76
CA LEU A 14 -5.96 -9.02 -6.71
C LEU A 14 -5.25 -9.40 -8.02
N PRO A 15 -5.88 -9.31 -9.21
CA PRO A 15 -5.18 -9.63 -10.46
C PRO A 15 -3.96 -8.75 -10.71
N VAL A 16 -4.02 -7.49 -10.34
CA VAL A 16 -2.88 -6.57 -10.48
C VAL A 16 -1.74 -7.01 -9.55
N TRP A 17 -2.05 -7.35 -8.30
CA TRP A 17 -1.05 -7.83 -7.36
C TRP A 17 -0.44 -9.16 -7.80
N GLN A 18 -1.26 -10.10 -8.27
CA GLN A 18 -0.79 -11.42 -8.70
C GLN A 18 0.11 -11.35 -9.93
N ASN A 19 -0.24 -10.50 -10.89
CA ASN A 19 0.38 -10.53 -12.21
C ASN A 19 1.43 -9.44 -12.41
N LYS A 20 1.36 -8.35 -11.66
CA LYS A 20 2.17 -7.16 -11.91
C LYS A 20 3.05 -6.75 -10.72
N LEU A 21 2.52 -6.74 -9.51
CA LEU A 21 3.29 -6.33 -8.34
C LEU A 21 4.11 -7.48 -7.77
N TRP A 22 3.47 -8.64 -7.61
CA TRP A 22 4.10 -9.83 -7.01
C TRP A 22 4.03 -11.05 -7.95
N PRO A 23 4.54 -10.94 -9.18
CA PRO A 23 4.50 -12.08 -10.10
C PRO A 23 5.34 -13.23 -9.56
N GLY A 24 4.82 -14.44 -9.63
CA GLY A 24 5.51 -15.63 -9.13
C GLY A 24 5.55 -15.80 -7.63
N ARG A 25 4.81 -14.97 -6.88
CA ARG A 25 4.76 -15.07 -5.42
C ARG A 25 4.16 -16.42 -5.00
N GLN A 26 4.86 -17.10 -4.07
CA GLN A 26 4.44 -18.42 -3.57
C GLN A 26 3.51 -18.29 -2.35
N SER A 27 3.68 -17.27 -1.52
CA SER A 27 2.82 -17.06 -0.36
C SER A 27 1.44 -16.54 -0.79
N PRO A 28 0.37 -16.88 -0.04
CA PRO A 28 -0.97 -16.39 -0.37
C PRO A 28 -1.06 -14.86 -0.31
N ILE A 29 -1.81 -14.28 -1.24
CA ILE A 29 -2.11 -12.84 -1.23
C ILE A 29 -3.44 -12.66 -0.51
N LYS A 30 -3.39 -12.05 0.67
CA LYS A 30 -4.57 -11.79 1.50
C LYS A 30 -4.99 -10.33 1.39
N PRO A 31 -6.27 -10.02 1.71
CA PRO A 31 -6.75 -8.62 1.71
C PRO A 31 -6.04 -7.72 2.72
N MET A 32 -5.58 -8.30 3.83
CA MET A 32 -4.85 -7.59 4.89
C MET A 32 -3.64 -8.39 5.33
N SER A 33 -2.82 -7.75 6.15
CA SER A 33 -1.66 -8.39 6.79
C SER A 33 -1.78 -8.24 8.30
N SER A 34 -1.24 -9.22 9.03
CA SER A 34 -1.16 -9.17 10.49
C SER A 34 0.10 -8.47 11.02
N MET A 35 0.97 -8.00 10.13
CA MET A 35 2.19 -7.30 10.53
C MET A 35 1.85 -5.97 11.22
N THR A 36 2.70 -5.60 12.19
CA THR A 36 2.60 -4.33 12.90
C THR A 36 3.87 -3.51 12.69
N LEU A 37 3.79 -2.21 12.98
CA LEU A 37 4.94 -1.32 12.82
C LEU A 37 6.11 -1.68 13.75
N ASP A 38 5.81 -2.25 14.92
CA ASP A 38 6.84 -2.70 15.86
C ASP A 38 7.45 -4.06 15.50
N ARG A 39 7.24 -4.52 14.24
CA ARG A 39 7.82 -5.74 13.68
C ARG A 39 7.31 -7.02 14.33
N GLN A 40 6.06 -6.99 14.80
CA GLN A 40 5.37 -8.15 15.35
C GLN A 40 4.23 -8.57 14.43
N TYR A 41 3.48 -9.57 14.85
CA TYR A 41 2.28 -10.03 14.16
C TYR A 41 1.12 -10.02 15.13
N ASP A 42 0.00 -9.44 14.72
CA ASP A 42 -1.22 -9.37 15.53
C ASP A 42 -2.39 -9.90 14.69
N MET A 43 -2.77 -11.15 14.95
CA MET A 43 -3.83 -11.81 14.20
C MET A 43 -5.21 -11.18 14.43
N SER A 44 -5.38 -10.43 15.54
CA SER A 44 -6.65 -9.75 15.81
C SER A 44 -6.96 -8.62 14.81
N ILE A 45 -5.97 -8.19 14.03
CA ILE A 45 -6.17 -7.22 12.95
C ILE A 45 -7.26 -7.71 12.00
N TYR A 46 -7.26 -9.00 11.66
CA TYR A 46 -8.24 -9.57 10.74
C TYR A 46 -9.67 -9.50 11.27
N ASP A 47 -9.84 -9.54 12.58
CA ASP A 47 -11.16 -9.50 13.22
C ASP A 47 -11.62 -8.08 13.53
N ASN A 48 -10.69 -7.16 13.78
CA ASN A 48 -10.99 -5.83 14.31
C ASN A 48 -11.12 -4.75 13.23
N TYR A 49 -10.54 -4.96 12.06
CA TYR A 49 -10.45 -3.92 11.03
C TYR A 49 -10.83 -4.45 9.66
N GLU A 50 -11.23 -3.51 8.80
CA GLU A 50 -11.54 -3.81 7.40
C GLU A 50 -10.52 -3.12 6.48
N PRO A 51 -10.18 -3.76 5.34
CA PRO A 51 -9.30 -3.15 4.37
C PRO A 51 -10.04 -2.19 3.45
N PHE A 52 -9.30 -1.21 2.95
CA PHE A 52 -9.75 -0.32 1.89
C PHE A 52 -8.88 -0.56 0.67
N PHE A 53 -9.49 -0.59 -0.51
CA PHE A 53 -8.79 -0.77 -1.77
C PHE A 53 -9.11 0.38 -2.71
N TRP A 54 -8.10 0.92 -3.37
CA TRP A 54 -8.26 2.00 -4.34
C TRP A 54 -7.61 1.62 -5.65
N ALA A 55 -8.23 2.04 -6.74
CA ALA A 55 -7.68 1.87 -8.06
C ALA A 55 -7.81 3.16 -8.85
N VAL A 56 -6.84 3.41 -9.70
CA VAL A 56 -6.90 4.50 -10.68
C VAL A 56 -7.20 3.87 -12.03
N TYR A 57 -8.23 4.40 -12.69
CA TYR A 57 -8.70 3.94 -13.99
C TYR A 57 -8.29 4.93 -15.08
N HIS A 58 -7.93 4.39 -16.22
CA HIS A 58 -7.71 5.13 -17.45
C HIS A 58 -8.31 4.30 -18.60
N ASN A 59 -9.24 4.89 -19.35
CA ASN A 59 -9.96 4.19 -20.43
C ASN A 59 -10.59 2.86 -19.95
N ASN A 60 -11.22 2.89 -18.77
CA ASN A 60 -11.86 1.73 -18.13
C ASN A 60 -10.91 0.60 -17.72
N GLU A 61 -9.61 0.85 -17.73
CA GLU A 61 -8.62 -0.12 -17.28
C GLU A 61 -7.93 0.38 -16.02
N ILE A 62 -7.61 -0.55 -15.09
CA ILE A 62 -6.87 -0.22 -13.88
C ILE A 62 -5.40 -0.04 -14.25
N VAL A 63 -4.86 1.14 -13.91
CA VAL A 63 -3.46 1.49 -14.20
C VAL A 63 -2.63 1.71 -12.94
N ALA A 64 -3.26 1.79 -11.78
CA ALA A 64 -2.56 1.89 -10.50
C ALA A 64 -3.48 1.42 -9.38
N VAL A 65 -2.91 0.86 -8.32
CA VAL A 65 -3.67 0.36 -7.16
C VAL A 65 -2.91 0.62 -5.87
N ASN A 66 -3.65 0.66 -4.77
CA ASN A 66 -3.12 0.62 -3.42
C ASN A 66 -4.19 0.09 -2.48
N SER A 67 -3.78 -0.26 -1.28
CA SER A 67 -4.70 -0.63 -0.21
C SER A 67 -4.23 -0.06 1.11
N GLY A 68 -5.12 -0.05 2.08
CA GLY A 68 -4.77 0.35 3.43
C GLY A 68 -5.70 -0.27 4.45
N HIS A 69 -5.18 -0.44 5.66
CA HIS A 69 -5.98 -0.91 6.79
C HIS A 69 -5.33 -0.48 8.09
N GLN A 70 -6.15 -0.36 9.14
CA GLN A 70 -5.62 -0.12 10.48
C GLN A 70 -4.87 -1.34 10.97
N THR A 71 -3.81 -1.11 11.73
CA THR A 71 -3.06 -2.15 12.42
C THR A 71 -3.24 -2.04 13.94
N ASN A 72 -3.67 -0.89 14.42
CA ASN A 72 -4.17 -0.66 15.77
C ASN A 72 -5.06 0.60 15.77
N ALA A 73 -5.43 1.10 16.94
CA ALA A 73 -6.35 2.22 17.05
C ALA A 73 -5.84 3.51 16.40
N THR A 74 -4.52 3.71 16.31
CA THR A 74 -3.90 4.97 15.85
C THR A 74 -3.00 4.83 14.63
N GLU A 75 -2.71 3.60 14.19
CA GLU A 75 -1.78 3.33 13.10
C GLU A 75 -2.49 2.66 11.93
N PHE A 76 -2.16 3.14 10.73
CA PHE A 76 -2.75 2.71 9.46
C PHE A 76 -1.64 2.29 8.51
N ARG A 77 -1.79 1.15 7.84
CA ARG A 77 -0.78 0.64 6.91
C ARG A 77 -1.20 0.85 5.46
N SER A 78 -0.26 1.33 4.63
CA SER A 78 -0.37 1.28 3.17
C SER A 78 0.28 -0.01 2.67
N ARG A 79 -0.40 -0.72 1.77
CA ARG A 79 0.06 -2.03 1.30
C ARG A 79 -0.29 -2.26 -0.16
N GLY A 80 0.70 -2.65 -0.95
CA GLY A 80 0.47 -3.07 -2.32
C GLY A 80 0.35 -1.92 -3.33
N LEU A 81 1.09 -0.84 -3.11
CA LEU A 81 1.13 0.27 -4.07
C LEU A 81 1.80 -0.16 -5.37
N TYR A 82 1.10 0.02 -6.48
CA TYR A 82 1.60 -0.28 -7.81
C TYR A 82 1.08 0.73 -8.83
N ALA A 83 1.94 1.21 -9.71
CA ALA A 83 1.56 2.01 -10.87
C ALA A 83 2.14 1.38 -12.13
N ASP A 84 1.30 1.24 -13.14
CA ASP A 84 1.69 0.68 -14.44
C ASP A 84 2.86 1.50 -15.02
N PRO A 85 3.95 0.86 -15.49
CA PRO A 85 5.09 1.57 -16.06
C PRO A 85 4.73 2.55 -17.19
N ALA A 86 3.72 2.21 -18.01
CA ALA A 86 3.26 3.07 -19.10
C ALA A 86 2.61 4.38 -18.61
N HIS A 87 2.21 4.44 -17.34
CA HIS A 87 1.51 5.58 -16.74
C HIS A 87 2.30 6.26 -15.62
N ARG A 88 3.57 5.91 -15.43
CA ARG A 88 4.43 6.54 -14.42
C ARG A 88 4.76 7.98 -14.81
N GLY A 89 5.09 8.78 -13.79
CA GLY A 89 5.36 10.20 -13.99
C GLY A 89 4.11 11.05 -14.17
N LYS A 90 2.93 10.49 -13.91
CA LYS A 90 1.63 11.18 -13.99
C LYS A 90 1.03 11.51 -12.63
N GLY A 91 1.74 11.20 -11.54
CA GLY A 91 1.27 11.48 -10.19
C GLY A 91 0.26 10.49 -9.63
N LEU A 92 0.15 9.29 -10.21
CA LEU A 92 -0.86 8.30 -9.79
C LEU A 92 -0.59 7.75 -8.40
N ALA A 93 0.67 7.43 -8.09
CA ALA A 93 1.05 6.97 -6.75
C ALA A 93 0.73 8.03 -5.69
N LYS A 94 1.04 9.29 -5.99
CA LYS A 94 0.73 10.40 -5.07
C LYS A 94 -0.77 10.56 -4.87
N MET A 95 -1.54 10.41 -5.94
CA MET A 95 -3.01 10.46 -5.87
C MET A 95 -3.54 9.38 -4.93
N LEU A 96 -3.06 8.14 -5.08
CA LEU A 96 -3.43 7.02 -4.23
C LEU A 96 -3.02 7.24 -2.77
N LEU A 97 -1.80 7.72 -2.54
CA LEU A 97 -1.30 7.95 -1.19
C LEU A 97 -2.02 9.11 -0.50
N ASN A 98 -2.35 10.17 -1.22
CA ASN A 98 -3.14 11.28 -0.66
C ASN A 98 -4.52 10.79 -0.21
N GLU A 99 -5.17 9.95 -1.00
CA GLU A 99 -6.47 9.38 -0.64
C GLU A 99 -6.36 8.48 0.59
N LEU A 100 -5.31 7.68 0.67
CA LEU A 100 -5.06 6.83 1.83
C LEU A 100 -4.84 7.65 3.10
N LEU A 101 -4.08 8.76 3.01
CA LEU A 101 -3.85 9.63 4.17
C LEU A 101 -5.15 10.26 4.67
N VAL A 102 -6.02 10.68 3.75
CA VAL A 102 -7.34 11.20 4.11
C VAL A 102 -8.18 10.13 4.81
N CYS A 103 -8.17 8.90 4.28
CA CYS A 103 -8.89 7.78 4.89
C CYS A 103 -8.36 7.45 6.29
N ALA A 104 -7.04 7.42 6.45
CA ALA A 104 -6.41 7.12 7.74
C ALA A 104 -6.80 8.14 8.81
N GLU A 105 -6.79 9.43 8.46
CA GLU A 105 -7.21 10.50 9.37
C GLU A 105 -8.68 10.37 9.71
N ALA A 106 -9.52 10.05 8.73
CA ALA A 106 -10.97 9.91 8.91
C ALA A 106 -11.33 8.78 9.88
N VAL A 107 -10.56 7.70 9.93
CA VAL A 107 -10.78 6.60 10.87
C VAL A 107 -10.08 6.78 12.22
N GLY A 108 -9.45 7.94 12.45
CA GLY A 108 -8.87 8.30 13.74
C GLY A 108 -7.40 7.95 13.90
N CYS A 109 -6.70 7.62 12.84
CA CYS A 109 -5.27 7.34 12.89
C CYS A 109 -4.45 8.63 12.82
N ASN A 110 -3.27 8.61 13.44
CA ASN A 110 -2.35 9.74 13.44
C ASN A 110 -0.98 9.39 12.82
N LEU A 111 -0.84 8.15 12.35
CA LEU A 111 0.37 7.69 11.70
C LEU A 111 0.01 6.68 10.62
N VAL A 112 0.62 6.82 9.46
CA VAL A 112 0.56 5.84 8.38
C VAL A 112 1.95 5.24 8.22
N TRP A 113 2.01 3.92 8.07
CA TRP A 113 3.27 3.22 7.85
C TRP A 113 3.18 2.28 6.67
N THR A 114 4.32 1.86 6.18
CA THR A 114 4.42 0.95 5.05
C THR A 114 5.78 0.28 5.05
N VAL A 115 5.93 -0.72 4.21
CA VAL A 115 7.19 -1.48 4.05
C VAL A 115 7.49 -1.55 2.56
N PRO A 116 7.90 -0.42 1.92
CA PRO A 116 8.12 -0.41 0.49
C PRO A 116 9.29 -1.30 0.08
N ARG A 117 9.19 -1.83 -1.14
CA ARG A 117 10.30 -2.51 -1.82
C ARG A 117 11.17 -1.48 -2.52
N LYS A 118 12.39 -1.89 -2.88
CA LYS A 118 13.23 -1.08 -3.77
C LYS A 118 12.49 -0.85 -5.08
N GLY A 119 12.43 0.43 -5.49
CA GLY A 119 11.64 0.88 -6.63
C GLY A 119 10.35 1.57 -6.25
N SER A 120 9.79 1.30 -5.08
CA SER A 120 8.58 1.97 -4.56
C SER A 120 8.88 3.07 -3.56
N GLU A 121 10.06 3.07 -2.94
CA GLU A 121 10.43 4.00 -1.87
C GLU A 121 10.34 5.47 -2.30
N HIS A 122 10.63 5.75 -3.55
CA HIS A 122 10.60 7.13 -4.05
C HIS A 122 9.18 7.72 -4.00
N ALA A 123 8.17 6.93 -4.36
CA ALA A 123 6.78 7.38 -4.32
C ALA A 123 6.36 7.75 -2.90
N TYR A 124 6.76 6.94 -1.93
CA TYR A 124 6.46 7.20 -0.51
C TYR A 124 7.21 8.42 0.01
N LEU A 125 8.49 8.56 -0.31
CA LEU A 125 9.26 9.75 0.07
C LEU A 125 8.61 11.02 -0.49
N SER A 126 8.15 10.99 -1.74
CA SER A 126 7.49 12.13 -2.38
C SER A 126 6.17 12.50 -1.70
N ALA A 127 5.52 11.56 -1.04
CA ALA A 127 4.26 11.77 -0.31
C ALA A 127 4.47 12.18 1.14
N GLY A 128 5.71 12.34 1.60
CA GLY A 128 6.02 12.80 2.95
C GLY A 128 6.40 11.71 3.93
N PHE A 129 6.60 10.49 3.45
CA PHE A 129 7.08 9.39 4.30
C PHE A 129 8.58 9.53 4.55
N VAL A 130 9.02 9.08 5.72
CA VAL A 130 10.44 9.01 6.08
C VAL A 130 10.80 7.57 6.44
N PHE A 131 12.05 7.18 6.19
CA PHE A 131 12.51 5.83 6.49
C PHE A 131 12.81 5.66 7.97
N LEU A 132 12.52 4.44 8.48
CA LEU A 132 12.89 3.99 9.82
C LEU A 132 13.82 2.80 9.70
N GLY A 133 15.08 2.97 10.12
CA GLY A 133 16.08 1.90 10.06
C GLY A 133 16.60 1.64 8.66
N GLY A 134 17.14 0.45 8.44
CA GLY A 134 17.74 0.06 7.18
C GLY A 134 16.94 -0.97 6.40
N TRP A 135 17.46 -1.33 5.25
CA TRP A 135 16.87 -2.36 4.39
C TRP A 135 16.96 -3.73 5.05
N PHE A 136 15.93 -4.53 4.88
CA PHE A 136 15.83 -5.90 5.40
C PHE A 136 15.07 -6.79 4.40
N ASN A 137 14.90 -8.08 4.71
CA ASN A 137 14.30 -9.06 3.81
C ASN A 137 15.06 -9.25 2.50
N GLU A 138 16.35 -9.01 2.47
CA GLU A 138 17.15 -9.27 1.29
C GLU A 138 17.11 -10.77 0.98
N GLY A 139 16.83 -11.12 -0.28
CA GLY A 139 16.67 -12.50 -0.71
C GLY A 139 15.28 -13.09 -0.50
N MET A 140 14.38 -12.41 0.18
CA MET A 140 12.98 -12.84 0.32
C MET A 140 12.19 -12.50 -0.93
N GLU A 141 11.10 -13.26 -1.18
CA GLU A 141 10.30 -13.09 -2.40
C GLU A 141 9.69 -11.69 -2.55
N PHE A 142 9.47 -10.98 -1.45
CA PHE A 142 8.89 -9.63 -1.44
C PHE A 142 9.87 -8.57 -0.93
N GLY A 143 11.15 -8.91 -0.78
CA GLY A 143 12.18 -7.98 -0.32
C GLY A 143 13.15 -7.59 -1.43
N PRO A 144 14.14 -6.74 -1.12
CA PRO A 144 14.35 -6.08 0.17
C PRO A 144 13.34 -4.97 0.45
N ASN A 145 13.11 -4.71 1.73
CA ASN A 145 12.12 -3.75 2.22
C ASN A 145 12.73 -2.77 3.21
N ILE A 146 12.05 -1.64 3.44
CA ILE A 146 12.43 -0.68 4.48
C ILE A 146 11.16 -0.14 5.12
N TYR A 147 11.15 -0.02 6.45
CA TYR A 147 10.02 0.61 7.13
C TYR A 147 9.99 2.10 6.87
N SER A 148 8.79 2.64 6.61
CA SER A 148 8.59 4.06 6.34
C SER A 148 7.33 4.54 7.05
N VAL A 149 7.34 5.78 7.54
CA VAL A 149 6.21 6.36 8.27
C VAL A 149 5.90 7.76 7.78
N CYS A 150 4.62 8.13 7.92
CA CYS A 150 4.13 9.48 7.69
C CYS A 150 3.19 9.84 8.85
N TYR A 151 3.51 10.92 9.57
CA TYR A 151 2.64 11.42 10.64
C TYR A 151 1.57 12.33 10.05
N ILE A 152 0.35 12.18 10.53
CA ILE A 152 -0.80 12.96 10.06
C ILE A 152 -1.55 13.66 11.21
#